data_d766631923af02180885d21b914e05ae
#
_entry.id   d766631923af02180885d21b914e05ae
#
_cell.length_a   1.000
_cell.length_b   1.000
_cell.length_c   1.000
_cell.angle_alpha   90.00
_cell.angle_beta   90.00
_cell.angle_gamma   90.00
#
_symmetry.space_group_name_H-M   'P 1'
#
loop_
_entity.id
_entity.type
_entity.pdbx_description
1 polymer ?
#
loop_
_entity_poly.entity_id
_entity_poly.type
_entity_poly.pdbx_seq_one_letter_code
_entity_poly.pdbx_strand_id
1 'polypeptide(L)'
;MNLKILNELDRILKSNPSLHTDKHTFCQVVNGVFDIELNQINDTEIHALAEQIDRAVLSNYFSKVWQPETKKYKYSGLSIIDEVNSMNPDNVVDIGCGYNEFKGKIKNLVGIDPYNDRADISVHTLDYKPDVEFDVAICLGSINFGSSDKILNELENVVNMVKSGGFLYFRVNPGIQHNKPSAKWINFYDWDPIFISNAAEHLNCNVLTLRQDEGDRFYFVLRKK
;
A
#
# COMPACT_ATOMS: atom_id res chain seq x y z
N MET A 1 -11.42 6.63 3.00
CA MET A 1 -12.40 5.98 3.93
C MET A 1 -12.87 4.67 3.33
N ASN A 2 -12.85 3.58 4.12
CA ASN A 2 -13.27 2.25 3.67
C ASN A 2 -14.78 2.08 3.87
N LEU A 3 -15.55 2.17 2.78
CA LEU A 3 -17.01 2.11 2.81
C LEU A 3 -17.55 0.74 3.26
N LYS A 4 -16.81 -0.35 3.05
CA LYS A 4 -17.22 -1.69 3.51
C LYS A 4 -17.25 -1.73 5.03
N ILE A 5 -16.21 -1.20 5.67
CA ILE A 5 -16.11 -1.13 7.13
C ILE A 5 -17.16 -0.17 7.70
N LEU A 6 -17.30 1.01 7.10
CA LEU A 6 -18.28 2.01 7.54
C LEU A 6 -19.71 1.46 7.50
N ASN A 7 -20.12 0.82 6.41
CA ASN A 7 -21.44 0.23 6.27
C ASN A 7 -21.70 -0.90 7.29
N GLU A 8 -20.68 -1.72 7.56
CA GLU A 8 -20.82 -2.78 8.55
C GLU A 8 -20.92 -2.23 9.97
N LEU A 9 -20.15 -1.20 10.31
CA LEU A 9 -20.24 -0.50 11.59
C LEU A 9 -21.64 0.13 11.79
N ASP A 10 -22.14 0.82 10.79
CA ASP A 10 -23.49 1.40 10.82
C ASP A 10 -24.55 0.30 11.05
N ARG A 11 -24.41 -0.84 10.37
CA ARG A 11 -25.28 -2.00 10.56
C ARG A 11 -25.22 -2.54 12.00
N ILE A 12 -24.01 -2.71 12.57
CA ILE A 12 -23.81 -3.22 13.92
C ILE A 12 -24.47 -2.27 14.95
N LEU A 13 -24.20 -0.99 14.84
CA LEU A 13 -24.72 0.01 15.78
C LEU A 13 -26.24 0.18 15.69
N LYS A 14 -26.80 0.14 14.49
CA LYS A 14 -28.28 0.15 14.30
C LYS A 14 -28.96 -1.09 14.87
N SER A 15 -28.30 -2.24 14.76
CA SER A 15 -28.86 -3.51 15.25
C SER A 15 -28.78 -3.64 16.77
N ASN A 16 -27.84 -2.94 17.42
CA ASN A 16 -27.65 -2.96 18.87
C ASN A 16 -27.23 -1.58 19.39
N PRO A 17 -28.20 -0.67 19.65
CA PRO A 17 -27.90 0.69 20.09
C PRO A 17 -27.14 0.78 21.43
N SER A 18 -27.22 -0.25 22.30
CA SER A 18 -26.49 -0.25 23.58
C SER A 18 -24.97 -0.27 23.42
N LEU A 19 -24.47 -0.69 22.26
CA LEU A 19 -23.03 -0.68 21.94
C LEU A 19 -22.44 0.73 21.86
N HIS A 20 -23.24 1.77 21.71
CA HIS A 20 -22.77 3.16 21.79
C HIS A 20 -22.20 3.53 23.17
N THR A 21 -22.71 2.90 24.23
CA THR A 21 -22.33 3.19 25.62
C THR A 21 -21.37 2.16 26.21
N ASP A 22 -21.46 0.91 25.78
CA ASP A 22 -20.57 -0.17 26.21
C ASP A 22 -19.41 -0.38 25.23
N LYS A 23 -18.39 0.48 25.37
CA LYS A 23 -17.21 0.47 24.51
C LYS A 23 -16.42 -0.85 24.58
N HIS A 24 -16.41 -1.53 25.72
CA HIS A 24 -15.70 -2.79 25.88
C HIS A 24 -16.34 -3.89 25.04
N THR A 25 -17.65 -4.08 25.20
CA THR A 25 -18.41 -5.06 24.38
C THR A 25 -18.35 -4.70 22.90
N PHE A 26 -18.44 -3.40 22.56
CA PHE A 26 -18.33 -2.97 21.17
C PHE A 26 -16.96 -3.31 20.58
N CYS A 27 -15.88 -3.07 21.31
CA CYS A 27 -14.52 -3.46 20.88
C CYS A 27 -14.41 -4.97 20.61
N GLN A 28 -14.99 -5.81 21.47
CA GLN A 28 -15.02 -7.26 21.28
C GLN A 28 -15.81 -7.66 20.02
N VAL A 29 -16.96 -7.03 19.77
CA VAL A 29 -17.76 -7.25 18.57
C VAL A 29 -16.98 -6.86 17.31
N VAL A 30 -16.36 -5.69 17.33
CA VAL A 30 -15.51 -5.18 16.22
C VAL A 30 -14.35 -6.14 15.94
N ASN A 31 -13.62 -6.57 16.97
CA ASN A 31 -12.53 -7.52 16.83
C ASN A 31 -13.00 -8.84 16.20
N GLY A 32 -14.14 -9.37 16.64
CA GLY A 32 -14.72 -10.61 16.11
C GLY A 32 -15.23 -10.51 14.68
N VAL A 33 -15.81 -9.36 14.32
CA VAL A 33 -16.38 -9.15 12.97
C VAL A 33 -15.29 -8.90 11.92
N PHE A 34 -14.27 -8.12 12.28
CA PHE A 34 -13.21 -7.69 11.35
C PHE A 34 -11.92 -8.52 11.44
N ASP A 35 -11.88 -9.49 12.36
CA ASP A 35 -10.70 -10.35 12.60
C ASP A 35 -9.43 -9.53 12.92
N ILE A 36 -9.55 -8.58 13.85
CA ILE A 36 -8.49 -7.68 14.28
C ILE A 36 -8.32 -7.68 15.79
N GLU A 37 -7.18 -7.16 16.26
CA GLU A 37 -6.96 -6.83 17.67
C GLU A 37 -7.07 -5.31 17.87
N LEU A 38 -8.16 -4.87 18.47
CA LEU A 38 -8.37 -3.49 18.87
C LEU A 38 -8.55 -3.46 20.39
N ASN A 39 -7.58 -2.90 21.10
CA ASN A 39 -7.59 -2.94 22.57
C ASN A 39 -8.56 -1.92 23.18
N GLN A 40 -8.79 -0.81 22.47
CA GLN A 40 -9.72 0.23 22.86
C GLN A 40 -10.22 1.01 21.64
N ILE A 41 -11.39 1.62 21.80
CA ILE A 41 -11.96 2.55 20.84
C ILE A 41 -11.71 3.96 21.37
N ASN A 42 -10.88 4.72 20.65
CA ASN A 42 -10.46 6.07 21.06
C ASN A 42 -11.43 7.16 20.62
N ASP A 43 -12.26 6.90 19.60
CA ASP A 43 -13.21 7.84 19.04
C ASP A 43 -14.63 7.26 19.03
N THR A 44 -15.63 8.15 19.10
CA THR A 44 -17.05 7.80 18.99
C THR A 44 -17.66 8.18 17.65
N GLU A 45 -16.96 8.95 16.83
CA GLU A 45 -17.42 9.27 15.47
C GLU A 45 -17.22 8.07 14.55
N ILE A 46 -18.27 7.67 13.88
CA ILE A 46 -18.29 6.47 13.03
C ILE A 46 -17.22 6.49 11.93
N HIS A 47 -16.91 7.68 11.39
CA HIS A 47 -15.90 7.83 10.34
C HIS A 47 -14.48 7.63 10.88
N ALA A 48 -14.15 8.25 12.02
CA ALA A 48 -12.86 8.08 12.67
C ALA A 48 -12.67 6.64 13.16
N LEU A 49 -13.73 6.02 13.67
CA LEU A 49 -13.74 4.61 14.03
C LEU A 49 -13.50 3.70 12.82
N ALA A 50 -14.14 4.00 11.68
CA ALA A 50 -13.94 3.23 10.46
C ALA A 50 -12.49 3.32 9.96
N GLU A 51 -11.84 4.47 10.09
CA GLU A 51 -10.42 4.63 9.75
C GLU A 51 -9.50 3.88 10.72
N GLN A 52 -9.81 3.91 12.01
CA GLN A 52 -9.08 3.14 13.02
C GLN A 52 -9.14 1.63 12.73
N ILE A 53 -10.31 1.12 12.39
CA ILE A 53 -10.52 -0.28 12.03
C ILE A 53 -9.80 -0.60 10.71
N ASP A 54 -9.89 0.27 9.70
CA ASP A 54 -9.21 0.06 8.41
C ASP A 54 -7.69 -0.09 8.60
N ARG A 55 -7.08 0.76 9.41
CA ARG A 55 -5.65 0.64 9.78
C ARG A 55 -5.34 -0.67 10.50
N ALA A 56 -6.18 -1.07 11.45
CA ALA A 56 -5.99 -2.33 12.18
C ALA A 56 -6.16 -3.57 11.28
N VAL A 57 -7.13 -3.55 10.35
CA VAL A 57 -7.33 -4.60 9.33
C VAL A 57 -6.11 -4.71 8.42
N LEU A 58 -5.59 -3.60 7.91
CA LEU A 58 -4.39 -3.59 7.07
C LEU A 58 -3.18 -4.09 7.84
N SER A 59 -2.98 -3.60 9.08
CA SER A 59 -1.90 -4.05 9.95
C SER A 59 -1.95 -5.55 10.21
N ASN A 60 -3.11 -6.09 10.60
CA ASN A 60 -3.28 -7.51 10.85
C ASN A 60 -3.01 -8.36 9.60
N TYR A 61 -3.53 -7.92 8.45
CA TYR A 61 -3.35 -8.63 7.19
C TYR A 61 -1.87 -8.68 6.77
N PHE A 62 -1.18 -7.54 6.73
CA PHE A 62 0.20 -7.47 6.25
C PHE A 62 1.23 -8.00 7.22
N SER A 63 0.99 -7.92 8.53
CA SER A 63 1.91 -8.48 9.53
C SER A 63 1.77 -9.99 9.74
N LYS A 64 0.54 -10.55 9.59
CA LYS A 64 0.25 -11.94 9.99
C LYS A 64 -0.17 -12.85 8.83
N VAL A 65 -0.85 -12.33 7.81
CA VAL A 65 -1.53 -13.15 6.78
C VAL A 65 -0.80 -13.13 5.45
N TRP A 66 -0.35 -11.95 5.03
CA TRP A 66 0.28 -11.77 3.74
C TRP A 66 1.65 -12.46 3.68
N GLN A 67 1.96 -13.06 2.53
CA GLN A 67 3.25 -13.66 2.23
C GLN A 67 3.76 -13.16 0.88
N PRO A 68 5.06 -12.82 0.75
CA PRO A 68 5.63 -12.36 -0.49
C PRO A 68 5.66 -13.47 -1.54
N GLU A 69 5.39 -13.10 -2.79
CA GLU A 69 5.42 -14.02 -3.95
C GLU A 69 6.39 -13.54 -5.05
N THR A 70 7.33 -12.67 -4.70
CA THR A 70 8.21 -11.94 -5.62
C THR A 70 9.00 -12.80 -6.59
N LYS A 71 9.23 -14.09 -6.29
CA LYS A 71 9.92 -15.04 -7.17
C LYS A 71 9.12 -15.47 -8.40
N LYS A 72 7.80 -15.28 -8.38
CA LYS A 72 6.90 -15.74 -9.44
C LYS A 72 6.72 -14.71 -10.57
N TYR A 73 7.11 -13.46 -10.35
CA TYR A 73 6.77 -12.37 -11.25
C TYR A 73 7.75 -12.26 -12.41
N LYS A 74 7.21 -12.14 -13.64
CA LYS A 74 7.98 -12.12 -14.87
C LYS A 74 8.73 -10.80 -15.07
N TYR A 75 8.07 -9.68 -14.80
CA TYR A 75 8.58 -8.34 -15.08
C TYR A 75 8.88 -7.53 -13.83
N SER A 76 8.34 -7.92 -12.68
CA SER A 76 8.50 -7.26 -11.39
C SER A 76 9.13 -8.20 -10.36
N GLY A 77 9.11 -7.82 -9.09
CA GLY A 77 9.75 -8.61 -8.04
C GLY A 77 11.25 -8.74 -8.27
N LEU A 78 11.80 -9.91 -8.02
CA LEU A 78 13.25 -10.12 -8.07
C LEU A 78 13.86 -9.92 -9.47
N SER A 79 13.06 -9.92 -10.54
CA SER A 79 13.55 -9.71 -11.91
C SER A 79 14.07 -8.30 -12.19
N ILE A 80 13.72 -7.29 -11.36
CA ILE A 80 14.20 -5.91 -11.54
C ILE A 80 15.59 -5.66 -10.94
N ILE A 81 16.14 -6.59 -10.16
CA ILE A 81 17.39 -6.37 -9.40
C ILE A 81 18.55 -5.98 -10.32
N ASP A 82 18.77 -6.74 -11.41
CA ASP A 82 19.87 -6.49 -12.33
C ASP A 82 19.69 -5.18 -13.09
N GLU A 83 18.45 -4.85 -13.47
CA GLU A 83 18.13 -3.59 -14.14
C GLU A 83 18.42 -2.40 -13.24
N VAL A 84 17.93 -2.41 -11.98
CA VAL A 84 18.16 -1.34 -11.02
C VAL A 84 19.66 -1.20 -10.71
N ASN A 85 20.35 -2.31 -10.45
CA ASN A 85 21.78 -2.27 -10.16
C ASN A 85 22.63 -1.80 -11.35
N SER A 86 22.20 -2.05 -12.60
CA SER A 86 22.91 -1.60 -13.80
C SER A 86 22.93 -0.08 -13.97
N MET A 87 21.98 0.62 -13.39
CA MET A 87 21.93 2.09 -13.34
C MET A 87 22.93 2.70 -12.33
N ASN A 88 23.53 1.85 -11.49
CA ASN A 88 24.44 2.25 -10.41
C ASN A 88 23.90 3.41 -9.55
N PRO A 89 22.70 3.27 -8.96
CA PRO A 89 22.04 4.34 -8.21
C PRO A 89 22.79 4.66 -6.91
N ASP A 90 22.82 5.95 -6.55
CA ASP A 90 23.37 6.39 -5.25
C ASP A 90 22.37 6.09 -4.12
N ASN A 91 21.06 6.25 -4.38
CA ASN A 91 20.01 6.03 -3.39
C ASN A 91 18.80 5.32 -4.02
N VAL A 92 18.32 4.26 -3.37
CA VAL A 92 17.12 3.52 -3.77
C VAL A 92 16.17 3.40 -2.58
N VAL A 93 14.88 3.60 -2.81
CA VAL A 93 13.84 3.36 -1.80
C VAL A 93 12.88 2.25 -2.26
N ASP A 94 12.56 1.33 -1.36
CA ASP A 94 11.50 0.32 -1.54
C ASP A 94 10.32 0.69 -0.63
N ILE A 95 9.25 1.17 -1.26
CA ILE A 95 8.04 1.66 -0.60
C ILE A 95 7.08 0.50 -0.34
N GLY A 96 6.77 0.24 0.93
CA GLY A 96 6.01 -0.95 1.33
C GLY A 96 6.81 -2.21 1.05
N CYS A 97 8.04 -2.24 1.55
CA CYS A 97 9.03 -3.29 1.26
C CYS A 97 8.62 -4.68 1.80
N GLY A 98 7.60 -4.75 2.65
CA GLY A 98 7.18 -6.00 3.26
C GLY A 98 8.33 -6.71 3.96
N TYR A 99 8.67 -7.91 3.50
CA TYR A 99 9.79 -8.69 4.05
C TYR A 99 11.18 -8.18 3.63
N ASN A 100 11.26 -7.01 3.00
CA ASN A 100 12.49 -6.35 2.59
C ASN A 100 13.39 -7.27 1.72
N GLU A 101 12.79 -7.97 0.75
CA GLU A 101 13.46 -9.01 -0.04
C GLU A 101 14.55 -8.48 -0.96
N PHE A 102 14.55 -7.18 -1.27
CA PHE A 102 15.57 -6.52 -2.07
C PHE A 102 16.80 -6.08 -1.27
N LYS A 103 16.70 -6.06 0.07
CA LYS A 103 17.80 -5.68 0.96
C LYS A 103 19.03 -6.56 0.74
N GLY A 104 20.19 -5.92 0.52
CA GLY A 104 21.44 -6.61 0.23
C GLY A 104 21.57 -7.15 -1.21
N LYS A 105 20.51 -7.07 -2.03
CA LYS A 105 20.53 -7.44 -3.46
C LYS A 105 20.54 -6.22 -4.36
N ILE A 106 19.82 -5.16 -3.99
CA ILE A 106 19.91 -3.85 -4.63
C ILE A 106 20.82 -2.98 -3.78
N LYS A 107 21.79 -2.32 -4.43
CA LYS A 107 22.73 -1.42 -3.77
C LYS A 107 22.02 -0.19 -3.22
N ASN A 108 22.49 0.30 -2.08
CA ASN A 108 22.05 1.56 -1.47
C ASN A 108 20.52 1.63 -1.23
N LEU A 109 19.88 0.48 -0.99
CA LEU A 109 18.44 0.39 -0.77
C LEU A 109 18.07 0.62 0.68
N VAL A 110 17.04 1.45 0.87
CA VAL A 110 16.29 1.64 2.12
C VAL A 110 14.88 1.13 1.91
N GLY A 111 14.45 0.15 2.69
CA GLY A 111 13.09 -0.37 2.69
C GLY A 111 12.23 0.28 3.77
N ILE A 112 11.06 0.82 3.40
CA ILE A 112 10.08 1.35 4.34
C ILE A 112 8.79 0.53 4.31
N ASP A 113 8.21 0.25 5.48
CA ASP A 113 6.92 -0.46 5.60
C ASP A 113 6.31 -0.15 6.97
N PRO A 114 5.01 0.20 7.06
CA PRO A 114 4.38 0.51 8.34
C PRO A 114 4.01 -0.72 9.17
N TYR A 115 3.99 -1.92 8.56
CA TYR A 115 3.42 -3.12 9.16
C TYR A 115 4.42 -4.26 9.37
N ASN A 116 5.61 -4.17 8.81
CA ASN A 116 6.60 -5.25 8.85
C ASN A 116 7.87 -4.83 9.60
N ASP A 117 8.30 -5.66 10.57
CA ASP A 117 9.47 -5.44 11.40
C ASP A 117 10.81 -5.63 10.67
N ARG A 118 10.79 -6.15 9.43
CA ARG A 118 11.99 -6.29 8.58
C ARG A 118 12.30 -5.05 7.77
N ALA A 119 11.41 -4.03 7.77
CA ALA A 119 11.70 -2.75 7.15
C ALA A 119 12.88 -2.05 7.85
N ASP A 120 13.64 -1.28 7.09
CA ASP A 120 14.69 -0.43 7.68
C ASP A 120 14.07 0.72 8.50
N ILE A 121 12.91 1.21 8.03
CA ILE A 121 12.15 2.29 8.68
C ILE A 121 10.67 1.91 8.72
N SER A 122 10.10 1.87 9.92
CA SER A 122 8.66 1.63 10.11
C SER A 122 7.88 2.94 9.96
N VAL A 123 7.36 3.18 8.75
CA VAL A 123 6.64 4.42 8.42
C VAL A 123 5.66 4.22 7.27
N HIS A 124 4.55 4.96 7.29
CA HIS A 124 3.64 5.02 6.14
C HIS A 124 4.20 5.88 5.01
N THR A 125 3.85 5.55 3.76
CA THR A 125 4.30 6.27 2.56
C THR A 125 4.09 7.78 2.69
N LEU A 126 2.91 8.22 3.11
CA LEU A 126 2.56 9.65 3.23
C LEU A 126 3.32 10.38 4.36
N ASP A 127 3.78 9.64 5.37
CA ASP A 127 4.48 10.19 6.53
C ASP A 127 6.01 10.19 6.34
N TYR A 128 6.51 9.45 5.36
CA TYR A 128 7.93 9.37 5.08
C TYR A 128 8.45 10.65 4.42
N LYS A 129 9.43 11.28 5.08
CA LYS A 129 10.09 12.52 4.64
C LYS A 129 11.60 12.31 4.70
N PRO A 130 12.20 11.79 3.62
CA PRO A 130 13.65 11.56 3.58
C PRO A 130 14.44 12.87 3.49
N ASP A 131 15.66 12.84 4.02
CA ASP A 131 16.62 13.96 3.91
C ASP A 131 17.39 13.96 2.58
N VAL A 132 17.21 12.92 1.76
CA VAL A 132 17.88 12.73 0.46
C VAL A 132 16.87 12.42 -0.63
N GLU A 133 17.16 12.80 -1.86
CA GLU A 133 16.41 12.36 -3.02
C GLU A 133 16.93 11.01 -3.53
N PHE A 134 16.03 10.20 -4.06
CA PHE A 134 16.32 8.88 -4.60
C PHE A 134 16.49 8.89 -6.13
N ASP A 135 17.39 8.06 -6.63
CA ASP A 135 17.52 7.79 -8.06
C ASP A 135 16.44 6.82 -8.54
N VAL A 136 16.02 5.91 -7.65
CA VAL A 136 15.02 4.88 -7.93
C VAL A 136 14.07 4.71 -6.75
N ALA A 137 12.77 4.67 -7.04
CA ALA A 137 11.73 4.22 -6.11
C ALA A 137 11.08 2.92 -6.61
N ILE A 138 10.86 1.97 -5.71
CA ILE A 138 10.23 0.67 -5.98
C ILE A 138 8.93 0.61 -5.18
N CYS A 139 7.81 0.33 -5.84
CA CYS A 139 6.46 0.30 -5.25
C CYS A 139 5.70 -0.96 -5.74
N LEU A 140 6.18 -2.15 -5.39
CA LEU A 140 5.64 -3.39 -5.92
C LEU A 140 4.51 -3.96 -5.03
N GLY A 141 3.33 -3.37 -5.13
CA GLY A 141 2.15 -3.80 -4.40
C GLY A 141 1.78 -2.94 -3.21
N SER A 142 2.51 -1.88 -2.94
CA SER A 142 2.31 -0.99 -1.78
C SER A 142 1.23 0.07 -2.00
N ILE A 143 1.17 0.68 -3.17
CA ILE A 143 0.19 1.73 -3.50
C ILE A 143 -1.03 1.10 -4.18
N ASN A 144 -1.91 0.52 -3.39
CA ASN A 144 -3.04 -0.29 -3.88
C ASN A 144 -4.33 -0.12 -3.06
N PHE A 145 -4.37 0.77 -2.07
CA PHE A 145 -5.42 0.73 -1.05
C PHE A 145 -6.12 2.08 -0.90
N GLY A 146 -7.43 2.08 -0.98
CA GLY A 146 -8.27 3.24 -0.72
C GLY A 146 -8.85 3.88 -1.98
N SER A 147 -9.15 5.18 -1.90
CA SER A 147 -9.73 5.97 -2.99
C SER A 147 -8.68 6.46 -3.99
N SER A 148 -9.14 6.91 -5.16
CA SER A 148 -8.30 7.57 -6.17
C SER A 148 -7.48 8.72 -5.60
N ASP A 149 -8.10 9.55 -4.76
CA ASP A 149 -7.41 10.70 -4.15
C ASP A 149 -6.27 10.26 -3.23
N LYS A 150 -6.50 9.19 -2.43
CA LYS A 150 -5.44 8.62 -1.60
C LYS A 150 -4.29 8.07 -2.46
N ILE A 151 -4.62 7.33 -3.52
CA ILE A 151 -3.62 6.80 -4.46
C ILE A 151 -2.82 7.92 -5.10
N LEU A 152 -3.48 9.00 -5.58
CA LEU A 152 -2.79 10.15 -6.17
C LEU A 152 -1.87 10.84 -5.16
N ASN A 153 -2.31 11.04 -3.93
CA ASN A 153 -1.49 11.63 -2.87
C ASN A 153 -0.25 10.76 -2.54
N GLU A 154 -0.42 9.44 -2.50
CA GLU A 154 0.71 8.52 -2.29
C GLU A 154 1.69 8.55 -3.47
N LEU A 155 1.19 8.55 -4.71
CA LEU A 155 2.03 8.68 -5.91
C LEU A 155 2.79 10.01 -5.92
N GLU A 156 2.12 11.12 -5.62
CA GLU A 156 2.74 12.45 -5.56
C GLU A 156 3.87 12.48 -4.53
N ASN A 157 3.61 11.93 -3.32
CA ASN A 157 4.65 11.86 -2.29
C ASN A 157 5.86 11.04 -2.76
N VAL A 158 5.65 9.90 -3.42
CA VAL A 158 6.75 9.07 -3.94
C VAL A 158 7.51 9.77 -5.07
N VAL A 159 6.79 10.41 -6.02
CA VAL A 159 7.43 11.17 -7.11
C VAL A 159 8.27 12.32 -6.55
N ASN A 160 7.79 13.00 -5.50
CA ASN A 160 8.51 14.10 -4.86
C ASN A 160 9.81 13.66 -4.19
N MET A 161 9.92 12.39 -3.74
CA MET A 161 11.15 11.84 -3.18
C MET A 161 12.22 11.50 -4.23
N VAL A 162 11.84 11.41 -5.51
CA VAL A 162 12.73 10.97 -6.59
C VAL A 162 13.30 12.17 -7.32
N LYS A 163 14.61 12.11 -7.67
CA LYS A 163 15.31 13.12 -8.47
C LYS A 163 14.68 13.31 -9.85
N SER A 164 14.81 14.48 -10.46
CA SER A 164 14.53 14.64 -11.89
C SER A 164 15.37 13.68 -12.71
N GLY A 165 14.76 13.00 -13.68
CA GLY A 165 15.37 11.92 -14.45
C GLY A 165 15.39 10.55 -13.78
N GLY A 166 14.99 10.45 -12.50
CA GLY A 166 14.95 9.20 -11.76
C GLY A 166 13.77 8.29 -12.14
N PHE A 167 13.81 7.07 -11.68
CA PHE A 167 12.90 5.98 -12.11
C PHE A 167 11.99 5.54 -10.96
N LEU A 168 10.75 5.18 -11.32
CA LEU A 168 9.76 4.68 -10.37
C LEU A 168 9.14 3.38 -10.93
N TYR A 169 9.28 2.31 -10.19
CA TYR A 169 8.82 0.97 -10.53
C TYR A 169 7.56 0.63 -9.78
N PHE A 170 6.50 0.28 -10.48
CA PHE A 170 5.21 -0.06 -9.88
C PHE A 170 4.73 -1.42 -10.30
N ARG A 171 4.09 -2.13 -9.36
CA ARG A 171 3.23 -3.26 -9.63
C ARG A 171 1.95 -3.09 -8.85
N VAL A 172 0.84 -2.98 -9.57
CA VAL A 172 -0.45 -2.59 -8.99
C VAL A 172 -1.53 -3.60 -9.32
N ASN A 173 -2.60 -3.56 -8.54
CA ASN A 173 -3.65 -4.55 -8.56
C ASN A 173 -4.90 -3.99 -9.24
N PRO A 174 -5.51 -4.69 -10.22
CA PRO A 174 -6.79 -4.30 -10.81
C PRO A 174 -8.01 -4.50 -9.87
N GLY A 175 -7.83 -4.55 -8.56
CA GLY A 175 -8.91 -4.57 -7.57
C GLY A 175 -9.67 -5.89 -7.42
N ILE A 176 -10.08 -6.47 -8.53
CA ILE A 176 -10.96 -7.65 -8.59
C ILE A 176 -10.33 -8.98 -8.13
N GLN A 177 -9.00 -9.03 -8.00
CA GLN A 177 -8.25 -10.27 -7.73
C GLN A 177 -8.21 -10.70 -6.26
N HIS A 178 -8.72 -9.90 -5.33
CA HIS A 178 -8.63 -10.17 -3.91
C HIS A 178 -9.95 -10.62 -3.29
N ASN A 179 -10.55 -11.67 -3.87
CA ASN A 179 -11.72 -12.33 -3.30
C ASN A 179 -11.40 -13.32 -2.16
N LYS A 180 -10.17 -13.26 -1.60
CA LYS A 180 -9.79 -14.10 -0.45
C LYS A 180 -10.58 -13.65 0.79
N PRO A 181 -11.13 -14.59 1.58
CA PRO A 181 -11.85 -14.25 2.82
C PRO A 181 -11.00 -13.38 3.77
N SER A 182 -9.70 -13.65 3.86
CA SER A 182 -8.75 -12.88 4.69
C SER A 182 -8.54 -11.43 4.25
N ALA A 183 -8.91 -11.07 3.01
CA ALA A 183 -8.83 -9.72 2.48
C ALA A 183 -10.19 -9.04 2.32
N LYS A 184 -11.26 -9.62 2.89
CA LYS A 184 -12.65 -9.17 2.74
C LYS A 184 -12.86 -7.69 3.05
N TRP A 185 -12.18 -7.20 4.08
CA TRP A 185 -12.33 -5.83 4.57
C TRP A 185 -11.33 -4.84 3.97
N ILE A 186 -10.38 -5.32 3.16
CA ILE A 186 -9.41 -4.44 2.50
C ILE A 186 -10.07 -3.78 1.30
N ASN A 187 -9.91 -2.46 1.20
CA ASN A 187 -10.38 -1.68 0.06
C ASN A 187 -9.25 -1.53 -0.96
N PHE A 188 -9.17 -2.50 -1.90
CA PHE A 188 -8.21 -2.41 -3.00
C PHE A 188 -8.69 -1.38 -4.03
N TYR A 189 -7.76 -0.57 -4.53
CA TYR A 189 -8.00 0.33 -5.64
C TYR A 189 -8.02 -0.47 -6.95
N ASP A 190 -8.98 -0.16 -7.81
CA ASP A 190 -9.10 -0.78 -9.12
C ASP A 190 -8.30 0.01 -10.16
N TRP A 191 -7.05 -0.39 -10.33
CA TRP A 191 -6.14 0.25 -11.27
C TRP A 191 -6.50 -0.10 -12.71
N ASP A 192 -6.41 0.91 -13.59
CA ASP A 192 -6.56 0.75 -15.03
C ASP A 192 -5.48 1.56 -15.81
N PRO A 193 -5.24 1.22 -17.09
CA PRO A 193 -4.22 1.90 -17.89
C PRO A 193 -4.49 3.39 -18.13
N ILE A 194 -5.75 3.82 -18.15
CA ILE A 194 -6.12 5.23 -18.35
C ILE A 194 -5.73 6.04 -17.11
N PHE A 195 -6.07 5.51 -15.93
CA PHE A 195 -5.67 6.14 -14.67
C PHE A 195 -4.15 6.24 -14.55
N ILE A 196 -3.39 5.18 -14.91
CA ILE A 196 -1.93 5.16 -14.88
C ILE A 196 -1.37 6.29 -15.78
N SER A 197 -1.89 6.42 -17.00
CA SER A 197 -1.43 7.43 -17.96
C SER A 197 -1.74 8.85 -17.48
N ASN A 198 -2.96 9.08 -16.99
CA ASN A 198 -3.38 10.39 -16.49
C ASN A 198 -2.59 10.80 -15.23
N ALA A 199 -2.37 9.85 -14.30
CA ALA A 199 -1.55 10.09 -13.12
C ALA A 199 -0.09 10.43 -13.49
N ALA A 200 0.50 9.71 -14.44
CA ALA A 200 1.86 9.99 -14.90
C ALA A 200 1.96 11.40 -15.51
N GLU A 201 1.00 11.81 -16.34
CA GLU A 201 0.94 13.15 -16.92
C GLU A 201 0.81 14.23 -15.84
N HIS A 202 -0.14 14.05 -14.92
CA HIS A 202 -0.37 14.96 -13.78
C HIS A 202 0.88 15.14 -12.92
N LEU A 203 1.64 14.09 -12.69
CA LEU A 203 2.86 14.05 -11.89
C LEU A 203 4.14 14.42 -12.67
N ASN A 204 3.99 14.91 -13.90
CA ASN A 204 5.11 15.29 -14.76
C ASN A 204 6.11 14.13 -14.99
N CYS A 205 5.59 12.92 -15.20
CA CYS A 205 6.36 11.72 -15.49
C CYS A 205 6.12 11.20 -16.91
N ASN A 206 7.09 10.50 -17.46
CA ASN A 206 6.93 9.73 -18.68
C ASN A 206 6.66 8.27 -18.35
N VAL A 207 5.68 7.64 -18.99
CA VAL A 207 5.47 6.19 -18.92
C VAL A 207 6.45 5.52 -19.88
N LEU A 208 7.44 4.80 -19.35
CA LEU A 208 8.43 4.07 -20.15
C LEU A 208 7.95 2.67 -20.51
N THR A 209 7.24 2.04 -19.58
CA THR A 209 6.72 0.68 -19.71
C THR A 209 5.36 0.62 -19.05
N LEU A 210 4.42 -0.05 -19.69
CA LEU A 210 3.13 -0.46 -19.12
C LEU A 210 2.75 -1.81 -19.72
N ARG A 211 2.62 -2.83 -18.88
CA ARG A 211 2.28 -4.20 -19.29
C ARG A 211 1.58 -4.97 -18.20
N GLN A 212 0.96 -6.09 -18.55
CA GLN A 212 0.45 -7.04 -17.57
C GLN A 212 1.58 -7.93 -17.05
N ASP A 213 1.60 -8.16 -15.75
CA ASP A 213 2.42 -9.13 -15.04
C ASP A 213 1.52 -10.30 -14.56
N GLU A 214 2.09 -11.30 -13.89
CA GLU A 214 1.33 -12.45 -13.41
C GLU A 214 0.13 -12.03 -12.56
N GLY A 215 -0.97 -12.76 -12.73
CA GLY A 215 -2.22 -12.51 -12.03
C GLY A 215 -2.92 -11.23 -12.49
N ASP A 216 -2.81 -10.89 -13.77
CA ASP A 216 -3.45 -9.73 -14.43
C ASP A 216 -3.09 -8.37 -13.82
N ARG A 217 -2.03 -8.30 -13.04
CA ARG A 217 -1.57 -7.05 -12.44
C ARG A 217 -0.86 -6.18 -13.45
N PHE A 218 -0.96 -4.87 -13.27
CA PHE A 218 -0.21 -3.94 -14.10
C PHE A 218 1.18 -3.73 -13.50
N TYR A 219 2.19 -3.90 -14.34
CA TYR A 219 3.56 -3.47 -14.09
C TYR A 219 3.87 -2.27 -14.97
N PHE A 220 4.33 -1.19 -14.39
CA PHE A 220 4.73 0.00 -15.14
C PHE A 220 5.93 0.69 -14.52
N VAL A 221 6.67 1.37 -15.39
CA VAL A 221 7.85 2.15 -15.01
C VAL A 221 7.63 3.59 -15.45
N LEU A 222 7.78 4.50 -14.53
CA LEU A 222 7.77 5.94 -14.78
C LEU A 222 9.18 6.51 -14.72
N ARG A 223 9.42 7.60 -15.48
CA ARG A 223 10.59 8.45 -15.35
C ARG A 223 10.15 9.86 -15.06
N LYS A 224 10.59 10.43 -13.94
CA LYS A 224 10.35 11.83 -13.59
C LYS A 224 11.05 12.74 -14.60
N LYS A 225 10.36 13.78 -15.09
CA LYS A 225 10.92 14.78 -16.02
C LYS A 225 11.82 15.78 -15.31
#